data_dd1bed03f78dcc046e425ddeb94665d4
#
_entry.id   dd1bed03f78dcc046e425ddeb94665d4
#
_cell.length_a   1.000
_cell.length_b   1.000
_cell.length_c   1.000
_cell.angle_alpha   90.00
_cell.angle_beta   90.00
_cell.angle_gamma   90.00
#
_symmetry.space_group_name_H-M   'P 1'
#
loop_
_entity.id
_entity.type
_entity.pdbx_description
1 polymer ?
#
loop_
_entity_poly.entity_id
_entity_poly.type
_entity_poly.pdbx_seq_one_letter_code
_entity_poly.pdbx_strand_id
1 'polypeptide(L)'
;PTAETGTRHRTAARMSLLTKSIVIAVSSRRSLITVYVDGHVIPLKSVPAIMSTVNQLSVAMQNTRQQLDRALLRLTALELDNYVTLGDVAGIFYLFEVLLSAADQLDSCLLELGSEGKTTAMQREEYLGGIDEAYNLMIRDYAVDSSAEEARAIRRRFHETANTELRSAESVGQILGYSDGRGEDASMEPLGLRTLSRVHVVNDEIAARIVDAYDNLQQLLHVAENDTSSLKSLGVENPGALANSLRRMWGKSE
;
A
#
# COMPACT_ATOMS: atom_id res chain seq x y z
N PRO A 1 41.76 13.61 15.22
CA PRO A 1 41.39 14.91 14.70
C PRO A 1 39.96 14.86 14.19
N THR A 2 39.04 15.59 14.85
CA THR A 2 37.63 15.70 14.42
C THR A 2 37.55 16.77 13.34
N ALA A 3 36.86 16.49 12.23
CA ALA A 3 36.64 17.42 11.10
C ALA A 3 35.72 18.62 11.42
N GLU A 4 35.30 18.76 12.65
CA GLU A 4 34.37 19.76 13.14
C GLU A 4 34.97 21.17 13.27
N THR A 5 34.30 22.18 12.71
CA THR A 5 34.73 23.58 12.65
C THR A 5 34.24 24.45 13.80
N GLY A 6 34.38 24.03 15.05
CA GLY A 6 34.01 24.85 16.20
C GLY A 6 34.42 24.21 17.51
N THR A 7 34.95 25.02 18.44
CA THR A 7 35.44 24.49 19.74
C THR A 7 34.39 23.68 20.47
N ARG A 8 33.14 24.13 20.56
CA ARG A 8 32.04 23.43 21.25
C ARG A 8 31.70 22.08 20.60
N HIS A 9 31.59 22.04 19.29
CA HIS A 9 31.31 20.82 18.53
C HIS A 9 32.46 19.81 18.64
N ARG A 10 33.71 20.27 18.56
CA ARG A 10 34.89 19.41 18.80
C ARG A 10 34.95 18.86 20.23
N THR A 11 34.57 19.65 21.23
CA THR A 11 34.51 19.19 22.60
C THR A 11 33.38 18.17 22.78
N ALA A 12 32.20 18.43 22.24
CA ALA A 12 31.06 17.51 22.30
C ALA A 12 31.40 16.15 21.64
N ALA A 13 32.02 16.16 20.46
CA ALA A 13 32.43 14.95 19.77
C ALA A 13 33.49 14.14 20.59
N ARG A 14 34.48 14.81 21.16
CA ARG A 14 35.48 14.16 22.02
C ARG A 14 34.85 13.60 23.30
N MET A 15 33.95 14.35 23.93
CA MET A 15 33.27 13.94 25.15
C MET A 15 32.44 12.66 24.88
N SER A 16 31.68 12.64 23.82
CA SER A 16 30.88 11.46 23.40
C SER A 16 31.75 10.21 23.24
N LEU A 17 32.90 10.33 22.58
CA LEU A 17 33.86 9.23 22.39
C LEU A 17 34.48 8.74 23.69
N LEU A 18 34.88 9.69 24.59
CA LEU A 18 35.57 9.37 25.84
C LEU A 18 34.64 8.75 26.89
N THR A 19 33.42 9.25 26.99
CA THR A 19 32.46 8.84 28.02
C THR A 19 31.47 7.79 27.55
N LYS A 20 31.43 7.48 26.21
CA LYS A 20 30.42 6.65 25.57
C LYS A 20 28.99 7.12 25.85
N SER A 21 28.82 8.41 26.10
CA SER A 21 27.55 9.05 26.45
C SER A 21 27.02 9.83 25.26
N ILE A 22 25.68 9.99 25.19
CA ILE A 22 25.04 10.88 24.27
C ILE A 22 25.34 12.32 24.68
N VAL A 23 25.87 13.12 23.73
CA VAL A 23 26.14 14.55 23.96
C VAL A 23 25.35 15.36 22.95
N ILE A 24 24.56 16.32 23.45
CA ILE A 24 23.75 17.22 22.60
C ILE A 24 24.39 18.61 22.64
N ALA A 25 24.78 19.10 21.47
CA ALA A 25 25.31 20.44 21.30
C ALA A 25 24.26 21.37 20.67
N VAL A 26 23.90 22.43 21.37
CA VAL A 26 22.97 23.46 20.88
C VAL A 26 23.74 24.71 20.48
N SER A 27 23.63 25.13 19.23
CA SER A 27 24.24 26.34 18.69
C SER A 27 23.19 27.39 18.42
N SER A 28 23.00 28.34 19.34
CA SER A 28 22.05 29.46 19.17
C SER A 28 22.38 30.33 17.96
N ARG A 29 23.68 30.49 17.63
CA ARG A 29 24.12 31.32 16.51
C ARG A 29 23.79 30.72 15.14
N ARG A 30 23.68 29.39 15.04
CA ARG A 30 23.36 28.67 13.79
C ARG A 30 21.97 28.04 13.83
N SER A 31 21.23 28.18 14.91
CA SER A 31 19.94 27.51 15.16
C SER A 31 20.05 25.99 14.86
N LEU A 32 21.19 25.39 15.21
CA LEU A 32 21.50 24.02 14.91
C LEU A 32 21.66 23.21 16.21
N ILE A 33 21.01 22.07 16.28
CA ILE A 33 21.20 21.05 17.32
C ILE A 33 21.92 19.87 16.69
N THR A 34 22.99 19.41 17.33
CA THR A 34 23.74 18.24 16.86
C THR A 34 23.85 17.24 18.00
N VAL A 35 23.53 15.99 17.70
CA VAL A 35 23.67 14.85 18.62
C VAL A 35 24.93 14.09 18.29
N TYR A 36 25.73 13.78 19.31
CA TYR A 36 26.96 13.00 19.22
C TYR A 36 26.77 11.70 19.99
N VAL A 37 26.92 10.57 19.33
CA VAL A 37 26.76 9.24 19.92
C VAL A 37 27.86 8.34 19.38
N ASP A 38 28.70 7.81 20.24
CA ASP A 38 29.75 6.82 19.92
C ASP A 38 30.57 7.17 18.65
N GLY A 39 30.95 8.44 18.53
CA GLY A 39 31.70 8.98 17.40
C GLY A 39 30.87 9.35 16.18
N HIS A 40 29.58 9.05 16.15
CA HIS A 40 28.65 9.49 15.10
C HIS A 40 28.16 10.91 15.39
N VAL A 41 28.06 11.71 14.32
CA VAL A 41 27.59 13.10 14.38
C VAL A 41 26.28 13.19 13.62
N ILE A 42 25.21 13.50 14.35
CA ILE A 42 23.84 13.55 13.83
C ILE A 42 23.32 15.00 13.95
N PRO A 43 23.45 15.83 12.90
CA PRO A 43 22.84 17.15 12.90
C PRO A 43 21.33 17.00 12.77
N LEU A 44 20.56 17.59 13.69
CA LEU A 44 19.10 17.62 13.61
C LEU A 44 18.66 18.69 12.58
N LYS A 45 17.69 18.33 11.76
CA LYS A 45 17.10 19.27 10.82
C LYS A 45 16.31 20.37 11.55
N SER A 46 16.22 21.54 11.00
CA SER A 46 15.36 22.58 11.55
C SER A 46 13.87 22.24 11.32
N VAL A 47 12.99 22.65 12.25
CA VAL A 47 11.54 22.43 12.12
C VAL A 47 10.99 22.89 10.77
N PRO A 48 11.34 24.10 10.23
CA PRO A 48 10.90 24.51 8.91
C PRO A 48 11.35 23.57 7.77
N ALA A 49 12.55 23.01 7.85
CA ALA A 49 13.05 22.06 6.86
C ALA A 49 12.28 20.74 6.90
N ILE A 50 11.99 20.23 8.10
CA ILE A 50 11.17 19.02 8.28
C ILE A 50 9.74 19.29 7.76
N MET A 51 9.14 20.43 8.12
CA MET A 51 7.80 20.80 7.65
C MET A 51 7.71 20.91 6.13
N SER A 52 8.76 21.39 5.47
CA SER A 52 8.81 21.41 3.99
C SER A 52 8.78 19.98 3.42
N THR A 53 9.55 19.05 4.00
CA THR A 53 9.54 17.64 3.60
C THR A 53 8.18 17.00 3.86
N VAL A 54 7.60 17.25 5.03
CA VAL A 54 6.25 16.77 5.39
C VAL A 54 5.20 17.20 4.39
N ASN A 55 5.19 18.48 4.01
CA ASN A 55 4.24 18.99 3.02
C ASN A 55 4.42 18.30 1.66
N GLN A 56 5.65 18.09 1.21
CA GLN A 56 5.93 17.36 -0.04
C GLN A 56 5.43 15.92 0.03
N LEU A 57 5.69 15.19 1.12
CA LEU A 57 5.25 13.83 1.32
C LEU A 57 3.72 13.74 1.40
N SER A 58 3.06 14.66 2.10
CA SER A 58 1.59 14.71 2.20
C SER A 58 0.95 14.89 0.83
N VAL A 59 1.47 15.79 -0.01
CA VAL A 59 0.98 15.99 -1.38
C VAL A 59 1.25 14.75 -2.23
N ALA A 60 2.41 14.12 -2.10
CA ALA A 60 2.73 12.90 -2.82
C ALA A 60 1.78 11.76 -2.42
N MET A 61 1.53 11.56 -1.12
CA MET A 61 0.58 10.57 -0.62
C MET A 61 -0.83 10.81 -1.15
N GLN A 62 -1.33 12.04 -1.09
CA GLN A 62 -2.64 12.41 -1.61
C GLN A 62 -2.79 12.08 -3.10
N ASN A 63 -1.80 12.45 -3.90
CA ASN A 63 -1.82 12.20 -5.34
C ASN A 63 -1.75 10.69 -5.64
N THR A 64 -0.87 9.96 -4.95
CA THR A 64 -0.73 8.50 -5.13
C THR A 64 -2.01 7.79 -4.70
N ARG A 65 -2.63 8.20 -3.58
CA ARG A 65 -3.90 7.64 -3.14
C ARG A 65 -5.00 7.83 -4.19
N GLN A 66 -5.12 9.01 -4.76
CA GLN A 66 -6.11 9.27 -5.82
C GLN A 66 -5.83 8.44 -7.09
N GLN A 67 -4.57 8.25 -7.45
CA GLN A 67 -4.20 7.38 -8.58
C GLN A 67 -4.55 5.93 -8.29
N LEU A 68 -4.24 5.43 -7.08
CA LEU A 68 -4.55 4.08 -6.64
C LEU A 68 -6.07 3.83 -6.65
N ASP A 69 -6.86 4.75 -6.09
CA ASP A 69 -8.32 4.61 -6.07
C ASP A 69 -8.92 4.53 -7.48
N ARG A 70 -8.42 5.36 -8.42
CA ARG A 70 -8.84 5.30 -9.84
C ARG A 70 -8.40 4.00 -10.51
N ALA A 71 -7.17 3.55 -10.25
CA ALA A 71 -6.66 2.30 -10.80
C ALA A 71 -7.45 1.09 -10.30
N LEU A 72 -7.81 1.04 -9.01
CA LEU A 72 -8.64 0.00 -8.41
C LEU A 72 -10.08 0.00 -8.99
N LEU A 73 -10.66 1.17 -9.26
CA LEU A 73 -11.95 1.28 -9.93
C LEU A 73 -11.89 0.75 -11.36
N ARG A 74 -10.87 1.15 -12.12
CA ARG A 74 -10.64 0.65 -13.48
C ARG A 74 -10.43 -0.86 -13.49
N LEU A 75 -9.63 -1.38 -12.56
CA LEU A 75 -9.40 -2.82 -12.43
C LEU A 75 -10.70 -3.59 -12.24
N THR A 76 -11.61 -3.10 -11.39
CA THR A 76 -12.93 -3.74 -11.19
C THR A 76 -13.72 -3.86 -12.49
N ALA A 77 -13.70 -2.85 -13.35
CA ALA A 77 -14.34 -2.94 -14.67
C ALA A 77 -13.67 -3.98 -15.57
N LEU A 78 -12.33 -4.04 -15.58
CA LEU A 78 -11.57 -5.03 -16.33
C LEU A 78 -11.81 -6.46 -15.83
N GLU A 79 -11.95 -6.65 -14.52
CA GLU A 79 -12.32 -7.94 -13.90
C GLU A 79 -13.70 -8.42 -14.35
N LEU A 80 -14.67 -7.51 -14.41
CA LEU A 80 -16.02 -7.83 -14.89
C LEU A 80 -16.08 -8.06 -16.40
N ASP A 81 -15.19 -7.44 -17.18
CA ASP A 81 -15.02 -7.72 -18.62
C ASP A 81 -14.13 -8.95 -18.89
N ASN A 82 -13.49 -9.54 -17.86
CA ASN A 82 -12.51 -10.63 -17.96
C ASN A 82 -11.30 -10.27 -18.87
N TYR A 83 -10.78 -9.04 -18.68
CA TYR A 83 -9.76 -8.44 -19.56
C TYR A 83 -8.58 -7.86 -18.75
N VAL A 84 -8.22 -8.50 -17.65
CA VAL A 84 -7.11 -8.05 -16.79
C VAL A 84 -5.79 -8.56 -17.32
N THR A 85 -4.78 -7.69 -17.35
CA THR A 85 -3.39 -8.06 -17.68
C THR A 85 -2.48 -8.00 -16.45
N LEU A 86 -1.34 -8.68 -16.52
CA LEU A 86 -0.31 -8.59 -15.47
C LEU A 86 0.21 -7.15 -15.33
N GLY A 87 0.26 -6.37 -16.41
CA GLY A 87 0.64 -4.96 -16.37
C GLY A 87 -0.34 -4.10 -15.56
N ASP A 88 -1.66 -4.34 -15.69
CA ASP A 88 -2.67 -3.64 -14.88
C ASP A 88 -2.48 -3.96 -13.39
N VAL A 89 -2.25 -5.22 -13.06
CA VAL A 89 -2.01 -5.71 -11.68
C VAL A 89 -0.71 -5.13 -11.11
N ALA A 90 0.37 -5.19 -11.88
CA ALA A 90 1.69 -4.68 -11.48
C ALA A 90 1.66 -3.16 -11.19
N GLY A 91 0.96 -2.40 -12.05
CA GLY A 91 0.79 -0.96 -11.85
C GLY A 91 0.10 -0.62 -10.53
N ILE A 92 -0.85 -1.45 -10.08
CA ILE A 92 -1.55 -1.25 -8.81
C ILE A 92 -0.64 -1.61 -7.62
N PHE A 93 0.10 -2.73 -7.67
CA PHE A 93 1.06 -3.07 -6.61
C PHE A 93 2.15 -2.02 -6.47
N TYR A 94 2.66 -1.49 -7.59
CA TYR A 94 3.58 -0.37 -7.56
C TYR A 94 3.00 0.87 -6.84
N LEU A 95 1.73 1.23 -7.10
CA LEU A 95 1.08 2.36 -6.43
C LEU A 95 0.90 2.11 -4.93
N PHE A 96 0.57 0.89 -4.51
CA PHE A 96 0.51 0.53 -3.08
C PHE A 96 1.86 0.77 -2.41
N GLU A 97 2.96 0.26 -2.97
CA GLU A 97 4.28 0.38 -2.37
C GLU A 97 4.81 1.84 -2.38
N VAL A 98 4.52 2.61 -3.43
CA VAL A 98 4.84 4.04 -3.45
C VAL A 98 4.12 4.79 -2.33
N LEU A 99 2.83 4.49 -2.11
CA LEU A 99 2.05 5.10 -1.04
C LEU A 99 2.59 4.73 0.34
N LEU A 100 2.88 3.46 0.58
CA LEU A 100 3.41 2.95 1.86
C LEU A 100 4.82 3.49 2.13
N SER A 101 5.70 3.51 1.12
CA SER A 101 7.04 4.09 1.24
C SER A 101 7.00 5.59 1.59
N ALA A 102 6.05 6.34 1.03
CA ALA A 102 5.86 7.74 1.39
C ALA A 102 5.35 7.89 2.83
N ALA A 103 4.49 6.98 3.29
CA ALA A 103 4.00 6.96 4.66
C ALA A 103 5.12 6.67 5.67
N ASP A 104 6.02 5.72 5.39
CA ASP A 104 7.16 5.40 6.26
C ASP A 104 8.14 6.58 6.38
N GLN A 105 8.38 7.29 5.27
CA GLN A 105 9.18 8.51 5.28
C GLN A 105 8.51 9.62 6.09
N LEU A 106 7.18 9.75 5.97
CA LEU A 106 6.41 10.71 6.76
C LEU A 106 6.47 10.39 8.25
N ASP A 107 6.36 9.11 8.64
CA ASP A 107 6.49 8.67 10.03
C ASP A 107 7.83 9.06 10.65
N SER A 108 8.91 8.93 9.88
CA SER A 108 10.24 9.37 10.31
C SER A 108 10.28 10.89 10.58
N CYS A 109 9.63 11.70 9.72
CA CYS A 109 9.51 13.14 9.94
C CYS A 109 8.62 13.48 11.14
N LEU A 110 7.52 12.75 11.35
CA LEU A 110 6.61 12.95 12.47
C LEU A 110 7.28 12.66 13.82
N LEU A 111 8.15 11.67 13.89
CA LEU A 111 8.97 11.40 15.09
C LEU A 111 9.88 12.59 15.43
N GLU A 112 10.50 13.23 14.42
CA GLU A 112 11.34 14.40 14.62
C GLU A 112 10.54 15.65 15.04
N LEU A 113 9.28 15.80 14.55
CA LEU A 113 8.40 16.93 14.87
C LEU A 113 7.69 16.81 16.23
N GLY A 114 7.51 15.60 16.74
CA GLY A 114 6.79 15.36 18.00
C GLY A 114 5.39 15.97 18.00
N SER A 115 5.10 16.87 18.94
CA SER A 115 3.76 17.47 19.11
C SER A 115 3.30 18.33 17.94
N GLU A 116 4.22 18.90 17.17
CA GLU A 116 3.91 19.74 15.99
C GLU A 116 3.38 18.91 14.81
N GLY A 117 3.66 17.59 14.79
CA GLY A 117 3.24 16.67 13.74
C GLY A 117 1.81 16.13 13.85
N LYS A 118 1.04 16.45 14.89
CA LYS A 118 -0.27 15.80 15.17
C LYS A 118 -1.28 15.91 14.02
N THR A 119 -1.44 17.08 13.42
CA THR A 119 -2.38 17.29 12.31
C THR A 119 -2.00 16.46 11.10
N THR A 120 -0.72 16.39 10.79
CA THR A 120 -0.20 15.59 9.67
C THR A 120 -0.37 14.09 9.94
N ALA A 121 -0.20 13.64 11.19
CA ALA A 121 -0.46 12.25 11.56
C ALA A 121 -1.93 11.86 11.29
N MET A 122 -2.89 12.72 11.59
CA MET A 122 -4.31 12.50 11.28
C MET A 122 -4.55 12.40 9.75
N GLN A 123 -3.94 13.30 8.96
CA GLN A 123 -4.04 13.23 7.49
C GLN A 123 -3.42 11.95 6.93
N ARG A 124 -2.30 11.50 7.47
CA ARG A 124 -1.68 10.22 7.11
C ARG A 124 -2.64 9.05 7.31
N GLU A 125 -3.29 8.98 8.46
CA GLU A 125 -4.29 7.93 8.74
C GLU A 125 -5.45 7.96 7.75
N GLU A 126 -5.91 9.16 7.34
CA GLU A 126 -6.94 9.30 6.31
C GLU A 126 -6.47 8.74 4.96
N TYR A 127 -5.24 9.05 4.53
CA TYR A 127 -4.70 8.54 3.26
C TYR A 127 -4.47 7.03 3.27
N LEU A 128 -4.21 6.41 4.42
CA LEU A 128 -4.01 4.98 4.58
C LEU A 128 -5.29 4.20 4.90
N GLY A 129 -6.40 4.89 5.13
CA GLY A 129 -7.67 4.24 5.46
C GLY A 129 -8.06 3.17 4.43
N GLY A 130 -8.24 1.92 4.89
CA GLY A 130 -8.62 0.76 4.07
C GLY A 130 -7.53 0.21 3.13
N ILE A 131 -6.32 0.79 3.14
CA ILE A 131 -5.23 0.35 2.25
C ILE A 131 -4.76 -1.05 2.60
N ASP A 132 -4.60 -1.38 3.87
CA ASP A 132 -4.13 -2.69 4.31
C ASP A 132 -5.05 -3.82 3.88
N GLU A 133 -6.36 -3.62 4.00
CA GLU A 133 -7.37 -4.58 3.56
C GLU A 133 -7.39 -4.71 2.04
N ALA A 134 -7.44 -3.58 1.31
CA ALA A 134 -7.42 -3.57 -0.15
C ALA A 134 -6.18 -4.25 -0.71
N TYR A 135 -5.00 -4.02 -0.11
CA TYR A 135 -3.76 -4.65 -0.51
C TYR A 135 -3.79 -6.17 -0.28
N ASN A 136 -4.24 -6.60 0.90
CA ASN A 136 -4.32 -8.03 1.21
C ASN A 136 -5.29 -8.76 0.26
N LEU A 137 -6.46 -8.18 -0.02
CA LEU A 137 -7.42 -8.74 -0.97
C LEU A 137 -6.84 -8.78 -2.39
N MET A 138 -6.10 -7.74 -2.79
CA MET A 138 -5.43 -7.68 -4.09
C MET A 138 -4.38 -8.81 -4.24
N ILE A 139 -3.58 -9.07 -3.21
CA ILE A 139 -2.64 -10.20 -3.22
C ILE A 139 -3.41 -11.51 -3.37
N ARG A 140 -4.44 -11.73 -2.57
CA ARG A 140 -5.22 -12.97 -2.59
C ARG A 140 -5.96 -13.21 -3.90
N ASP A 141 -6.38 -12.15 -4.58
CA ASP A 141 -7.04 -12.24 -5.89
C ASP A 141 -6.08 -12.69 -7.01
N TYR A 142 -4.80 -12.33 -6.92
CA TYR A 142 -3.87 -12.50 -8.03
C TYR A 142 -2.65 -13.38 -7.74
N ALA A 143 -2.43 -13.82 -6.50
CA ALA A 143 -1.36 -14.74 -6.18
C ALA A 143 -1.71 -16.19 -6.59
N VAL A 144 -0.70 -16.96 -6.93
CA VAL A 144 -0.85 -18.41 -7.21
C VAL A 144 -1.39 -19.15 -5.99
N ASP A 145 -0.91 -18.80 -4.79
CA ASP A 145 -1.45 -19.29 -3.52
C ASP A 145 -2.19 -18.14 -2.82
N SER A 146 -3.51 -18.24 -2.74
CA SER A 146 -4.40 -17.25 -2.13
C SER A 146 -4.53 -17.38 -0.61
N SER A 147 -3.77 -18.28 0.03
CA SER A 147 -3.82 -18.49 1.47
C SER A 147 -3.41 -17.22 2.24
N ALA A 148 -3.97 -17.04 3.43
CA ALA A 148 -3.65 -15.88 4.25
C ALA A 148 -2.19 -15.87 4.74
N GLU A 149 -1.56 -17.04 4.83
CA GLU A 149 -0.14 -17.17 5.22
C GLU A 149 0.77 -16.71 4.08
N GLU A 150 0.54 -17.21 2.86
CA GLU A 150 1.32 -16.82 1.69
C GLU A 150 1.09 -15.34 1.33
N ALA A 151 -0.13 -14.82 1.48
CA ALA A 151 -0.41 -13.40 1.27
C ALA A 151 0.46 -12.49 2.17
N ARG A 152 0.70 -12.88 3.43
CA ARG A 152 1.62 -12.14 4.32
C ARG A 152 3.08 -12.25 3.88
N ALA A 153 3.48 -13.40 3.35
CA ALA A 153 4.84 -13.60 2.83
C ALA A 153 5.06 -12.78 1.55
N ILE A 154 4.09 -12.78 0.64
CA ILE A 154 4.09 -11.97 -0.58
C ILE A 154 4.17 -10.48 -0.24
N ARG A 155 3.37 -10.01 0.72
CA ARG A 155 3.40 -8.60 1.15
C ARG A 155 4.77 -8.17 1.66
N ARG A 156 5.46 -9.04 2.44
CA ARG A 156 6.83 -8.75 2.89
C ARG A 156 7.80 -8.67 1.71
N ARG A 157 7.70 -9.59 0.74
CA ARG A 157 8.53 -9.56 -0.47
C ARG A 157 8.32 -8.27 -1.27
N PHE A 158 7.10 -7.79 -1.43
CA PHE A 158 6.82 -6.50 -2.06
C PHE A 158 7.50 -5.34 -1.32
N HIS A 159 7.34 -5.30 0.01
CA HIS A 159 7.92 -4.23 0.84
C HIS A 159 9.46 -4.23 0.83
N GLU A 160 10.10 -5.39 0.72
CA GLU A 160 11.56 -5.54 0.64
C GLU A 160 12.11 -5.26 -0.76
N THR A 161 11.26 -5.24 -1.79
CA THR A 161 11.64 -5.03 -3.18
C THR A 161 11.70 -3.52 -3.50
N ALA A 162 12.75 -3.10 -4.20
CA ALA A 162 12.88 -1.70 -4.59
C ALA A 162 11.76 -1.27 -5.55
N ASN A 163 11.21 -0.06 -5.36
CA ASN A 163 10.15 0.48 -6.21
C ASN A 163 10.51 0.53 -7.72
N THR A 164 11.79 0.60 -8.05
CA THR A 164 12.26 0.54 -9.44
C THR A 164 12.04 -0.83 -10.08
N GLU A 165 12.16 -1.91 -9.33
CA GLU A 165 11.93 -3.29 -9.77
C GLU A 165 10.43 -3.59 -9.89
N LEU A 166 9.59 -3.01 -9.02
CA LEU A 166 8.15 -3.17 -9.04
C LEU A 166 7.47 -2.51 -10.27
N ARG A 167 8.21 -1.75 -11.06
CA ARG A 167 7.74 -1.28 -12.37
C ARG A 167 7.72 -2.36 -13.44
N SER A 168 8.43 -3.45 -13.22
CA SER A 168 8.44 -4.60 -14.13
C SER A 168 7.28 -5.54 -13.79
N ALA A 169 6.40 -5.79 -14.74
CA ALA A 169 5.33 -6.76 -14.61
C ALA A 169 5.87 -8.17 -14.31
N GLU A 170 7.00 -8.54 -14.93
CA GLU A 170 7.66 -9.82 -14.69
C GLU A 170 8.10 -9.97 -13.22
N SER A 171 8.73 -8.94 -12.63
CA SER A 171 9.14 -8.96 -11.22
C SER A 171 7.94 -9.12 -10.28
N VAL A 172 6.86 -8.40 -10.56
CA VAL A 172 5.60 -8.52 -9.80
C VAL A 172 5.01 -9.92 -9.95
N GLY A 173 4.99 -10.49 -11.16
CA GLY A 173 4.53 -11.85 -11.41
C GLY A 173 5.32 -12.89 -10.61
N GLN A 174 6.65 -12.77 -10.55
CA GLN A 174 7.50 -13.63 -9.75
C GLN A 174 7.20 -13.52 -8.25
N ILE A 175 6.98 -12.31 -7.73
CA ILE A 175 6.60 -12.10 -6.33
C ILE A 175 5.23 -12.76 -6.02
N LEU A 176 4.27 -12.71 -6.96
CA LEU A 176 2.96 -13.36 -6.84
C LEU A 176 3.01 -14.90 -6.99
N GLY A 177 4.17 -15.46 -7.33
CA GLY A 177 4.39 -16.91 -7.42
C GLY A 177 4.36 -17.47 -8.83
N TYR A 178 4.23 -16.66 -9.88
CA TYR A 178 4.31 -17.12 -11.27
C TYR A 178 5.76 -17.33 -11.69
N SER A 179 6.07 -18.56 -12.12
CA SER A 179 7.44 -18.97 -12.52
C SER A 179 7.67 -19.01 -14.03
N ASP A 180 6.66 -18.68 -14.83
CA ASP A 180 6.65 -18.85 -16.28
C ASP A 180 7.17 -17.63 -17.07
N GLY A 181 7.70 -16.60 -16.37
CA GLY A 181 8.25 -15.40 -17.02
C GLY A 181 7.19 -14.59 -17.78
N ARG A 182 5.98 -14.50 -17.24
CA ARG A 182 4.85 -13.79 -17.86
C ARG A 182 5.19 -12.34 -18.19
N GLY A 183 4.89 -11.94 -19.42
CA GLY A 183 5.02 -10.56 -19.86
C GLY A 183 3.86 -9.67 -19.39
N GLU A 184 3.99 -8.38 -19.65
CA GLU A 184 3.02 -7.35 -19.26
C GLU A 184 1.59 -7.62 -19.79
N ASP A 185 1.48 -8.14 -21.01
CA ASP A 185 0.20 -8.45 -21.66
C ASP A 185 -0.40 -9.81 -21.28
N ALA A 186 0.24 -10.56 -20.35
CA ALA A 186 -0.27 -11.84 -19.90
C ALA A 186 -1.62 -11.68 -19.20
N SER A 187 -2.62 -12.45 -19.63
CA SER A 187 -3.95 -12.45 -19.01
C SER A 187 -3.89 -12.95 -17.57
N MET A 188 -4.62 -12.27 -16.69
CA MET A 188 -4.75 -12.59 -15.28
C MET A 188 -6.22 -12.89 -14.94
N GLU A 189 -6.43 -13.95 -14.18
CA GLU A 189 -7.77 -14.35 -13.71
C GLU A 189 -7.87 -14.09 -12.21
N PRO A 190 -8.61 -13.03 -11.81
CA PRO A 190 -8.81 -12.72 -10.39
C PRO A 190 -9.80 -13.70 -9.76
N LEU A 191 -9.61 -14.02 -8.49
CA LEU A 191 -10.62 -14.76 -7.71
C LEU A 191 -11.89 -13.94 -7.49
N GLY A 192 -11.77 -12.61 -7.42
CA GLY A 192 -12.88 -11.68 -7.24
C GLY A 192 -13.22 -11.35 -5.78
N LEU A 193 -12.39 -11.76 -4.82
CA LEU A 193 -12.58 -11.47 -3.40
C LEU A 193 -12.68 -9.96 -3.12
N ARG A 194 -11.80 -9.15 -3.75
CA ARG A 194 -11.78 -7.70 -3.60
C ARG A 194 -13.06 -7.05 -4.11
N THR A 195 -13.58 -7.52 -5.22
CA THR A 195 -14.83 -7.00 -5.81
C THR A 195 -16.02 -7.43 -4.97
N LEU A 196 -16.07 -8.67 -4.49
CA LEU A 196 -17.12 -9.19 -3.63
C LEU A 196 -17.16 -8.53 -2.24
N SER A 197 -16.01 -8.21 -1.65
CA SER A 197 -15.96 -7.51 -0.34
C SER A 197 -16.63 -6.14 -0.35
N ARG A 198 -16.78 -5.51 -1.53
CA ARG A 198 -17.48 -4.22 -1.71
C ARG A 198 -19.01 -4.37 -1.85
N VAL A 199 -19.51 -5.58 -1.90
CA VAL A 199 -20.96 -5.87 -2.05
C VAL A 199 -21.56 -6.13 -0.67
N HIS A 200 -22.37 -5.22 -0.19
CA HIS A 200 -22.96 -5.26 1.17
C HIS A 200 -23.75 -6.53 1.53
N VAL A 201 -24.23 -7.27 0.53
CA VAL A 201 -24.99 -8.52 0.75
C VAL A 201 -24.10 -9.76 0.79
N VAL A 202 -22.78 -9.58 0.70
CA VAL A 202 -21.78 -10.64 0.70
C VAL A 202 -20.85 -10.40 1.88
N ASN A 203 -20.72 -11.37 2.79
CA ASN A 203 -19.69 -11.39 3.82
C ASN A 203 -18.51 -12.27 3.35
N ASP A 204 -17.42 -12.29 4.12
CA ASP A 204 -16.21 -13.03 3.76
C ASP A 204 -16.45 -14.53 3.55
N GLU A 205 -17.37 -15.12 4.33
CA GLU A 205 -17.70 -16.53 4.27
C GLU A 205 -18.51 -16.87 2.99
N ILE A 206 -19.40 -15.97 2.61
CA ILE A 206 -20.17 -16.07 1.36
C ILE A 206 -19.24 -15.80 0.18
N ALA A 207 -18.34 -14.80 0.26
CA ALA A 207 -17.37 -14.52 -0.79
C ALA A 207 -16.49 -15.73 -1.08
N ALA A 208 -15.96 -16.39 -0.05
CA ALA A 208 -15.16 -17.61 -0.21
C ALA A 208 -15.95 -18.71 -0.93
N ARG A 209 -17.20 -18.98 -0.52
CA ARG A 209 -18.06 -19.97 -1.18
C ARG A 209 -18.41 -19.62 -2.64
N ILE A 210 -18.55 -18.34 -2.93
CA ILE A 210 -18.79 -17.87 -4.31
C ILE A 210 -17.56 -18.13 -5.17
N VAL A 211 -16.36 -17.77 -4.67
CA VAL A 211 -15.09 -17.95 -5.39
C VAL A 211 -14.79 -19.44 -5.63
N ASP A 212 -15.15 -20.32 -4.69
CA ASP A 212 -15.01 -21.78 -4.86
C ASP A 212 -16.01 -22.35 -5.89
N ALA A 213 -17.15 -21.69 -6.11
CA ALA A 213 -18.23 -22.18 -6.96
C ALA A 213 -18.19 -21.64 -8.40
N TYR A 214 -17.57 -20.50 -8.62
CA TYR A 214 -17.57 -19.80 -9.92
C TYR A 214 -16.15 -19.39 -10.32
N ASP A 215 -15.78 -19.64 -11.57
CA ASP A 215 -14.43 -19.41 -12.08
C ASP A 215 -14.09 -17.92 -12.26
N ASN A 216 -15.09 -17.06 -12.47
CA ASN A 216 -14.88 -15.62 -12.67
C ASN A 216 -16.13 -14.80 -12.36
N LEU A 217 -15.93 -13.48 -12.21
CA LEU A 217 -17.01 -12.53 -11.88
C LEU A 217 -18.07 -12.39 -12.99
N GLN A 218 -17.70 -12.62 -14.24
CA GLN A 218 -18.64 -12.56 -15.36
C GLN A 218 -19.64 -13.72 -15.30
N GLN A 219 -19.17 -14.93 -15.00
CA GLN A 219 -20.02 -16.11 -14.78
C GLN A 219 -20.96 -15.87 -13.58
N LEU A 220 -20.42 -15.35 -12.48
CA LEU A 220 -21.19 -14.99 -11.28
C LEU A 220 -22.31 -14.00 -11.62
N LEU A 221 -22.00 -12.95 -12.40
CA LEU A 221 -23.02 -11.96 -12.80
C LEU A 221 -24.12 -12.61 -13.64
N HIS A 222 -23.77 -13.45 -14.60
CA HIS A 222 -24.72 -14.18 -15.43
C HIS A 222 -25.65 -15.07 -14.59
N VAL A 223 -25.10 -15.78 -13.60
CA VAL A 223 -25.89 -16.62 -12.69
C VAL A 223 -26.78 -15.76 -11.79
N ALA A 224 -26.26 -14.63 -11.27
CA ALA A 224 -27.06 -13.72 -10.44
C ALA A 224 -28.27 -13.13 -11.17
N GLU A 225 -28.22 -13.05 -12.48
CA GLU A 225 -29.31 -12.56 -13.33
C GLU A 225 -30.30 -13.65 -13.74
N ASN A 226 -29.82 -14.88 -14.00
CA ASN A 226 -30.61 -15.93 -14.66
C ASN A 226 -30.94 -17.12 -13.74
N ASP A 227 -30.10 -17.44 -12.75
CA ASP A 227 -30.27 -18.56 -11.82
C ASP A 227 -30.03 -18.16 -10.37
N THR A 228 -31.02 -17.55 -9.78
CA THR A 228 -30.97 -17.10 -8.38
C THR A 228 -30.96 -18.22 -7.34
N SER A 229 -31.34 -19.45 -7.74
CA SER A 229 -31.43 -20.59 -6.81
C SER A 229 -30.05 -21.07 -6.36
N SER A 230 -29.09 -21.14 -7.27
CA SER A 230 -27.71 -21.53 -6.98
C SER A 230 -27.06 -20.58 -5.98
N LEU A 231 -27.24 -19.28 -6.13
CA LEU A 231 -26.66 -18.28 -5.22
C LEU A 231 -27.32 -18.32 -3.83
N LYS A 232 -28.62 -18.60 -3.74
CA LYS A 232 -29.29 -18.78 -2.44
C LYS A 232 -28.74 -19.98 -1.68
N SER A 233 -28.38 -21.07 -2.37
CA SER A 233 -27.75 -22.23 -1.74
C SER A 233 -26.37 -21.93 -1.15
N LEU A 234 -25.64 -20.94 -1.70
CA LEU A 234 -24.37 -20.43 -1.19
C LEU A 234 -24.53 -19.42 -0.03
N GLY A 235 -25.76 -19.03 0.30
CA GLY A 235 -26.06 -18.10 1.40
C GLY A 235 -26.29 -16.67 0.96
N VAL A 236 -26.38 -16.38 -0.34
CA VAL A 236 -26.71 -15.04 -0.84
C VAL A 236 -28.21 -14.83 -0.71
N GLU A 237 -28.64 -14.06 0.28
CA GLU A 237 -30.06 -13.80 0.54
C GLU A 237 -30.76 -13.06 -0.61
N ASN A 238 -30.05 -12.11 -1.23
CA ASN A 238 -30.59 -11.27 -2.31
C ASN A 238 -29.68 -11.27 -3.55
N PRO A 239 -29.80 -12.26 -4.45
CA PRO A 239 -29.01 -12.32 -5.70
C PRO A 239 -29.22 -11.12 -6.61
N GLY A 240 -30.43 -10.53 -6.65
CA GLY A 240 -30.70 -9.33 -7.44
C GLY A 240 -29.92 -8.09 -6.93
N ALA A 241 -29.74 -7.95 -5.62
CA ALA A 241 -28.91 -6.89 -5.05
C ALA A 241 -27.40 -7.10 -5.38
N LEU A 242 -26.95 -8.36 -5.40
CA LEU A 242 -25.59 -8.71 -5.86
C LEU A 242 -25.41 -8.32 -7.33
N ALA A 243 -26.29 -8.74 -8.23
CA ALA A 243 -26.24 -8.40 -9.66
C ALA A 243 -26.23 -6.88 -9.88
N ASN A 244 -27.10 -6.15 -9.21
CA ASN A 244 -27.17 -4.69 -9.31
C ASN A 244 -25.88 -4.01 -8.80
N SER A 245 -25.27 -4.53 -7.72
CA SER A 245 -24.01 -4.01 -7.20
C SER A 245 -22.86 -4.23 -8.18
N LEU A 246 -22.76 -5.42 -8.76
CA LEU A 246 -21.76 -5.74 -9.79
C LEU A 246 -21.93 -4.88 -11.05
N ARG A 247 -23.17 -4.69 -11.54
CA ARG A 247 -23.45 -3.81 -12.69
C ARG A 247 -23.04 -2.36 -12.45
N ARG A 248 -23.32 -1.82 -11.25
CA ARG A 248 -22.90 -0.46 -10.88
C ARG A 248 -21.39 -0.32 -10.89
N MET A 249 -20.66 -1.31 -10.39
CA MET A 249 -19.19 -1.31 -10.41
C MET A 249 -18.62 -1.45 -11.83
N TRP A 250 -19.37 -2.11 -12.73
CA TRP A 250 -19.00 -2.23 -14.15
C TRP A 250 -19.24 -0.93 -14.94
N GLY A 251 -20.00 0.03 -14.39
CA GLY A 251 -20.35 1.25 -15.12
C GLY A 251 -21.42 1.08 -16.19
N LYS A 252 -22.05 -0.09 -16.26
CA LYS A 252 -23.21 -0.40 -17.13
C LYS A 252 -24.51 -0.31 -16.34
N SER A 253 -24.76 0.83 -15.71
CA SER A 253 -26.09 1.14 -15.16
C SER A 253 -26.99 1.62 -16.29
N GLU A 254 -28.13 0.93 -16.50
CA GLU A 254 -29.21 1.41 -17.34
C GLU A 254 -29.77 2.74 -16.86
#